data_5ebedf866717ef55dd9be31964caacdb
#
_entry.id   5ebedf866717ef55dd9be31964caacdb
#
_cell.length_a   1.000
_cell.length_b   1.000
_cell.length_c   1.000
_cell.angle_alpha   90.00
_cell.angle_beta   90.00
_cell.angle_gamma   90.00
#
_symmetry.space_group_name_H-M   'P 1'
#
loop_
_entity.id
_entity.type
_entity.pdbx_description
1 polymer ?
#
loop_
_entity_poly.entity_id
_entity_poly.type
_entity_poly.pdbx_seq_one_letter_code
_entity_poly.pdbx_strand_id
1 'polypeptide(L)'
;RIESLPELVFSSKTIHSFKKHLQTFSPTALVVKDDLIALRLIQWLNNQGIKIPKDYSIISINNSSFAEIMHPFLTTYDINIQELGKESVRKLVAILKNEETEPKKVTIPFHLIERESVTSI
;
A
#
# COMPACT_ATOMS: atom_id res chain seq x y z
N ARG A 1 18.95 3.90 2.68
CA ARG A 1 19.03 2.48 3.06
C ARG A 1 17.60 1.97 3.25
N ILE A 2 17.20 1.00 2.44
CA ILE A 2 15.91 0.34 2.61
C ILE A 2 16.12 -0.80 3.60
N GLU A 3 15.58 -0.67 4.80
CA GLU A 3 15.52 -1.75 5.77
C GLU A 3 14.10 -2.32 5.77
N SER A 4 13.97 -3.62 5.51
CA SER A 4 12.69 -4.29 5.71
C SER A 4 12.42 -4.38 7.21
N LEU A 5 11.46 -3.61 7.67
CA LEU A 5 10.89 -3.85 9.00
C LEU A 5 10.18 -5.21 9.00
N PRO A 6 10.24 -5.97 10.10
CA PRO A 6 9.41 -7.16 10.24
C PRO A 6 7.96 -6.75 9.99
N GLU A 7 7.18 -7.65 9.36
CA GLU A 7 5.78 -7.41 9.04
C GLU A 7 5.01 -6.99 10.30
N LEU A 8 4.80 -5.69 10.43
CA LEU A 8 4.10 -5.11 11.57
C LEU A 8 2.60 -5.10 11.25
N VAL A 9 1.91 -6.09 11.74
CA VAL A 9 0.45 -6.06 11.75
C VAL A 9 0.00 -4.91 12.64
N PHE A 10 -0.51 -3.84 12.02
CA PHE A 10 -1.05 -2.69 12.76
C PHE A 10 -2.33 -3.11 13.50
N SER A 11 -2.18 -3.45 14.76
CA SER A 11 -3.27 -3.81 15.67
C SER A 11 -3.05 -3.17 17.04
N SER A 12 -4.08 -3.09 17.83
CA SER A 12 -3.97 -2.60 19.22
C SER A 12 -2.92 -3.35 20.06
N LYS A 13 -2.63 -4.60 19.72
CA LYS A 13 -1.61 -5.43 20.41
C LYS A 13 -0.18 -5.14 19.95
N THR A 14 0.01 -4.68 18.71
CA THR A 14 1.34 -4.49 18.09
C THR A 14 1.78 -3.03 18.04
N ILE A 15 0.92 -2.10 18.41
CA ILE A 15 1.17 -0.66 18.34
C ILE A 15 2.39 -0.22 19.18
N HIS A 16 2.61 -0.88 20.31
CA HIS A 16 3.78 -0.63 21.17
C HIS A 16 5.10 -1.04 20.49
N SER A 17 5.09 -2.18 19.83
CA SER A 17 6.23 -2.67 19.04
C SER A 17 6.51 -1.74 17.86
N PHE A 18 5.47 -1.30 17.16
CA PHE A 18 5.57 -0.36 16.06
C PHE A 18 6.20 0.98 16.49
N LYS A 19 5.73 1.55 17.60
CA LYS A 19 6.30 2.79 18.16
C LYS A 19 7.79 2.63 18.49
N LYS A 20 8.18 1.52 19.10
CA LYS A 20 9.58 1.20 19.40
C LYS A 20 10.42 1.13 18.11
N HIS A 21 9.90 0.50 17.04
CA HIS A 21 10.59 0.42 15.75
C HIS A 21 10.77 1.80 15.11
N LEU A 22 9.75 2.65 15.11
CA LEU A 22 9.88 4.02 14.61
C LEU A 22 11.00 4.79 15.34
N GLN A 23 11.10 4.64 16.66
CA GLN A 23 12.14 5.28 17.45
C GLN A 23 13.55 4.71 17.19
N THR A 24 13.64 3.40 16.96
CA THR A 24 14.93 2.73 16.75
C THR A 24 15.51 3.01 15.36
N PHE A 25 14.66 3.01 14.32
CA PHE A 25 15.11 3.12 12.92
C PHE A 25 15.01 4.54 12.37
N SER A 26 14.23 5.42 13.02
CA SER A 26 14.02 6.80 12.58
C SER A 26 13.79 6.92 11.06
N PRO A 27 12.81 6.17 10.50
CA PRO A 27 12.57 6.21 9.06
C PRO A 27 12.07 7.59 8.63
N THR A 28 12.32 7.97 7.40
CA THR A 28 11.72 9.17 6.78
C THR A 28 10.49 8.85 5.94
N ALA A 29 10.32 7.58 5.57
CA ALA A 29 9.19 7.11 4.78
C ALA A 29 8.73 5.70 5.21
N LEU A 30 7.45 5.43 5.02
CA LEU A 30 6.79 4.17 5.33
C LEU A 30 6.07 3.64 4.09
N VAL A 31 6.31 2.38 3.75
CA VAL A 31 5.53 1.67 2.73
C VAL A 31 4.52 0.79 3.45
N VAL A 32 3.25 0.97 3.13
CA VAL A 32 2.12 0.31 3.80
C VAL A 32 1.41 -0.61 2.83
N LYS A 33 1.06 -1.80 3.29
CA LYS A 33 0.50 -2.89 2.50
C LYS A 33 -0.75 -2.51 1.69
N ASP A 34 -1.64 -1.72 2.26
CA ASP A 34 -2.88 -1.27 1.60
C ASP A 34 -3.37 0.08 2.14
N ASP A 35 -4.29 0.70 1.40
CA ASP A 35 -4.79 2.04 1.69
C ASP A 35 -5.58 2.11 3.00
N LEU A 36 -6.33 1.08 3.37
CA LEU A 36 -7.10 1.05 4.62
C LEU A 36 -6.19 1.03 5.84
N ILE A 37 -5.12 0.22 5.78
CA ILE A 37 -4.11 0.18 6.83
C ILE A 37 -3.36 1.52 6.90
N ALA A 38 -3.01 2.10 5.75
CA ALA A 38 -2.36 3.41 5.69
C ALA A 38 -3.24 4.50 6.32
N LEU A 39 -4.53 4.51 6.02
CA LEU A 39 -5.50 5.43 6.60
C LEU A 39 -5.53 5.33 8.14
N ARG A 40 -5.64 4.12 8.67
CA ARG A 40 -5.61 3.87 10.12
C ARG A 40 -4.29 4.29 10.75
N LEU A 41 -3.17 4.04 10.06
CA LEU A 41 -1.85 4.45 10.52
C LEU A 41 -1.72 5.98 10.57
N ILE A 42 -2.15 6.68 9.54
CA ILE A 42 -2.15 8.16 9.50
C ILE A 42 -3.01 8.72 10.64
N GLN A 43 -4.19 8.18 10.86
CA GLN A 43 -5.06 8.59 11.95
C GLN A 43 -4.37 8.41 13.31
N TRP A 44 -3.72 7.28 13.53
CA TRP A 44 -2.98 7.02 14.76
C TRP A 44 -1.77 7.96 14.92
N LEU A 45 -0.98 8.17 13.85
CA LEU A 45 0.17 9.09 13.87
C LEU A 45 -0.28 10.52 14.18
N ASN A 46 -1.36 11.00 13.57
CA ASN A 46 -1.94 12.31 13.85
C ASN A 46 -2.34 12.45 15.32
N ASN A 47 -2.91 11.41 15.95
CA ASN A 47 -3.25 11.40 17.38
C ASN A 47 -2.00 11.43 18.29
N GLN A 48 -0.81 11.07 17.78
CA GLN A 48 0.48 11.20 18.47
C GLN A 48 1.16 12.55 18.19
N GLY A 49 0.51 13.46 17.45
CA GLY A 49 1.08 14.75 17.04
C GLY A 49 2.03 14.70 15.84
N ILE A 50 2.17 13.53 15.21
CA ILE A 50 3.02 13.29 14.04
C ILE A 50 2.25 13.67 12.77
N LYS A 51 2.85 14.46 11.89
CA LYS A 51 2.22 15.02 10.68
C LYS A 51 2.73 14.35 9.41
N ILE A 52 1.80 13.93 8.54
CA ILE A 52 2.08 13.41 7.22
C ILE A 52 1.75 14.52 6.20
N PRO A 53 2.64 14.78 5.24
CA PRO A 53 3.92 14.14 4.93
C PRO A 53 5.14 14.74 5.67
N LYS A 54 4.95 15.72 6.56
CA LYS A 54 6.03 16.53 7.15
C LYS A 54 7.05 15.70 7.94
N ASP A 55 6.57 14.80 8.79
CA ASP A 55 7.44 13.99 9.67
C ASP A 55 7.74 12.63 9.04
N TYR A 56 6.79 12.05 8.31
CA TYR A 56 6.96 10.83 7.53
C TYR A 56 6.22 10.92 6.20
N SER A 57 6.85 10.49 5.12
CA SER A 57 6.17 10.18 3.87
C SER A 57 5.51 8.80 3.95
N ILE A 58 4.30 8.64 3.38
CA ILE A 58 3.59 7.35 3.35
C ILE A 58 3.18 7.01 1.92
N ILE A 59 3.53 5.80 1.50
CA ILE A 59 3.08 5.19 0.24
C ILE A 59 2.29 3.94 0.58
N SER A 60 1.15 3.76 -0.08
CA SER A 60 0.31 2.55 0.04
C SER A 60 0.19 1.79 -1.28
N ILE A 61 -0.64 0.75 -1.29
CA ILE A 61 -0.91 -0.10 -2.45
C ILE A 61 -2.43 -0.29 -2.57
N ASN A 62 -2.93 -0.38 -3.78
CA ASN A 62 -4.26 -0.74 -4.31
C ASN A 62 -5.01 0.41 -4.97
N ASN A 63 -4.74 1.68 -4.66
CA ASN A 63 -5.51 2.83 -5.17
C ASN A 63 -7.02 2.65 -4.98
N SER A 64 -7.42 2.21 -3.80
CA SER A 64 -8.82 2.06 -3.44
C SER A 64 -9.46 3.43 -3.12
N SER A 65 -10.78 3.47 -2.98
CA SER A 65 -11.49 4.68 -2.55
C SER A 65 -11.00 5.26 -1.22
N PHE A 66 -10.35 4.45 -0.37
CA PHE A 66 -9.75 4.92 0.88
C PHE A 66 -8.60 5.90 0.66
N ALA A 67 -7.94 5.86 -0.50
CA ALA A 67 -6.81 6.75 -0.80
C ALA A 67 -7.21 8.24 -0.89
N GLU A 68 -8.50 8.52 -1.07
CA GLU A 68 -9.05 9.87 -1.28
C GLU A 68 -10.11 10.28 -0.22
N ILE A 69 -10.23 9.52 0.87
CA ILE A 69 -11.24 9.81 1.91
C ILE A 69 -10.75 10.85 2.91
N MET A 70 -9.46 10.88 3.22
CA MET A 70 -8.92 11.70 4.31
C MET A 70 -7.61 12.38 3.88
N HIS A 71 -7.43 13.64 4.29
CA HIS A 71 -6.17 14.34 4.11
C HIS A 71 -5.10 13.89 5.12
N PRO A 72 -3.82 13.80 4.64
CA PRO A 72 -3.41 13.96 3.26
C PRO A 72 -3.92 12.80 2.39
N PHE A 73 -4.31 13.08 1.14
CA PHE A 73 -4.64 12.04 0.16
C PHE A 73 -3.43 11.13 -0.07
N LEU A 74 -3.67 9.82 -0.14
CA LEU A 74 -2.60 8.84 -0.20
C LEU A 74 -1.97 8.72 -1.59
N THR A 75 -0.66 8.88 -1.64
CA THR A 75 0.18 8.37 -2.73
C THR A 75 0.15 6.85 -2.67
N THR A 76 -0.24 6.19 -3.76
CA THR A 76 -0.46 4.75 -3.76
C THR A 76 -0.11 4.11 -5.10
N TYR A 77 0.29 2.84 -5.09
CA TYR A 77 0.41 2.05 -6.30
C TYR A 77 -0.95 1.51 -6.71
N ASP A 78 -1.40 1.87 -7.92
CA ASP A 78 -2.54 1.26 -8.56
C ASP A 78 -2.10 -0.04 -9.23
N ILE A 79 -2.54 -1.16 -8.69
CA ILE A 79 -2.24 -2.51 -9.21
C ILE A 79 -3.17 -2.92 -10.35
N ASN A 80 -4.03 -2.01 -10.82
CA ASN A 80 -4.98 -2.24 -11.91
C ASN A 80 -5.85 -3.48 -11.68
N ILE A 81 -6.50 -3.54 -10.52
CA ILE A 81 -7.26 -4.72 -10.06
C ILE A 81 -8.37 -5.14 -11.03
N GLN A 82 -8.94 -4.16 -11.77
CA GLN A 82 -9.98 -4.45 -12.77
C GLN A 82 -9.42 -5.25 -13.93
N GLU A 83 -8.25 -4.85 -14.45
CA GLU A 83 -7.61 -5.56 -15.55
C GLU A 83 -7.09 -6.93 -15.09
N LEU A 84 -6.54 -7.00 -13.87
CA LEU A 84 -6.16 -8.26 -13.25
C LEU A 84 -7.34 -9.24 -13.18
N GLY A 85 -8.52 -8.76 -12.77
CA GLY A 85 -9.74 -9.56 -12.72
C GLY A 85 -10.19 -10.04 -14.09
N LYS A 86 -10.23 -9.14 -15.09
CA LYS A 86 -10.59 -9.50 -16.48
C LYS A 86 -9.66 -10.56 -17.07
N GLU A 87 -8.35 -10.34 -16.96
CA GLU A 87 -7.36 -11.28 -17.48
C GLU A 87 -7.40 -12.63 -16.77
N SER A 88 -7.68 -12.66 -15.46
CA SER A 88 -7.85 -13.89 -14.70
C SER A 88 -9.04 -14.71 -15.21
N VAL A 89 -10.19 -14.07 -15.42
CA VAL A 89 -11.39 -14.72 -15.96
C VAL A 89 -11.16 -15.18 -17.41
N ARG A 90 -10.56 -14.33 -18.25
CA ARG A 90 -10.25 -14.68 -19.64
C ARG A 90 -9.39 -15.94 -19.73
N LYS A 91 -8.34 -16.01 -18.92
CA LYS A 91 -7.48 -17.19 -18.85
C LYS A 91 -8.20 -18.44 -18.36
N LEU A 92 -8.99 -18.30 -17.29
CA LEU A 92 -9.77 -19.43 -16.78
C LEU A 92 -10.70 -20.01 -17.87
N VAL A 93 -11.41 -19.14 -18.60
CA VAL A 93 -12.32 -19.56 -19.68
C VAL A 93 -11.53 -20.24 -20.82
N ALA A 94 -10.37 -19.72 -21.22
CA ALA A 94 -9.54 -20.31 -22.26
C ALA A 94 -9.06 -21.72 -21.86
N ILE A 95 -8.66 -21.92 -20.60
CA ILE A 95 -8.28 -23.25 -20.07
C ILE A 95 -9.47 -24.19 -20.09
N LEU A 96 -10.64 -23.77 -19.64
CA LEU A 96 -11.86 -24.61 -19.61
C LEU A 96 -12.32 -25.03 -21.01
N LYS A 97 -12.07 -24.20 -22.01
CA LYS A 97 -12.38 -24.51 -23.42
C LYS A 97 -11.27 -25.30 -24.15
N ASN A 98 -10.19 -25.65 -23.47
CA ASN A 98 -8.99 -26.26 -24.06
C ASN A 98 -8.34 -25.41 -25.18
N GLU A 99 -8.53 -24.09 -25.15
CA GLU A 99 -7.91 -23.14 -26.09
C GLU A 99 -6.46 -22.81 -25.67
N GLU A 100 -6.14 -22.95 -24.38
CA GLU A 100 -4.77 -22.86 -23.83
C GLU A 100 -4.43 -24.15 -23.08
N THR A 101 -3.36 -24.80 -23.48
CA THR A 101 -2.88 -26.07 -22.86
C THR A 101 -1.83 -25.84 -21.78
N GLU A 102 -1.20 -24.64 -21.76
CA GLU A 102 -0.20 -24.27 -20.75
C GLU A 102 -0.50 -22.90 -20.15
N PRO A 103 -0.29 -22.72 -18.83
CA PRO A 103 -0.49 -21.45 -18.17
C PRO A 103 0.59 -20.45 -18.59
N LYS A 104 0.28 -19.54 -19.50
CA LYS A 104 1.17 -18.43 -19.85
C LYS A 104 1.09 -17.36 -18.76
N LYS A 105 2.27 -16.91 -18.29
CA LYS A 105 2.37 -15.77 -17.38
C LYS A 105 1.91 -14.50 -18.08
N VAL A 106 0.94 -13.81 -17.50
CA VAL A 106 0.53 -12.46 -17.90
C VAL A 106 0.99 -11.47 -16.83
N THR A 107 1.63 -10.40 -17.28
CA THR A 107 2.04 -9.31 -16.39
C THR A 107 1.09 -8.13 -16.59
N ILE A 108 0.45 -7.70 -15.54
CA ILE A 108 -0.39 -6.49 -15.55
C ILE A 108 0.48 -5.33 -15.07
N PRO A 109 0.59 -4.22 -15.83
CA PRO A 109 1.33 -3.06 -15.39
C PRO A 109 0.63 -2.39 -14.20
N PHE A 110 1.42 -1.83 -13.30
CA PHE A 110 0.95 -1.02 -12.19
C PHE A 110 1.49 0.41 -12.34
N HIS A 111 0.83 1.38 -11.69
CA HIS A 111 1.18 2.78 -11.79
C HIS A 111 1.27 3.40 -10.39
N LEU A 112 2.22 4.31 -10.19
CA LEU A 112 2.24 5.15 -9.01
C LEU A 112 1.27 6.33 -9.23
N ILE A 113 0.34 6.50 -8.32
CA ILE A 113 -0.56 7.66 -8.26
C ILE A 113 -0.03 8.57 -7.16
N GLU A 114 0.63 9.65 -7.55
CA GLU A 114 1.17 10.63 -6.62
C GLU A 114 0.07 11.53 -6.08
N ARG A 115 0.07 11.72 -4.76
CA ARG A 115 -0.86 12.61 -4.03
C ARG A 115 -0.10 13.36 -2.93
N GLU A 116 -0.75 13.61 -1.80
CA GLU A 116 -0.27 14.52 -0.76
C GLU A 116 0.54 13.85 0.36
N SER A 117 0.55 12.52 0.45
CA SER A 117 1.16 11.79 1.57
C SER A 117 2.67 11.60 1.46
N VAL A 118 3.30 12.15 0.43
CA VAL A 118 4.74 12.11 0.17
C VAL A 118 5.27 13.52 -0.04
N THR A 119 6.47 13.79 0.48
CA THR A 119 7.22 15.02 0.21
C THR A 119 8.69 14.70 -0.04
N SER A 120 9.37 15.58 -0.80
CA SER A 120 10.83 15.53 -0.93
C SER A 120 11.49 15.89 0.40
N ILE A 121 12.61 15.25 0.68
CA ILE A 121 13.49 15.53 1.83
C ILE A 121 14.40 16.68 1.49
#